data_b76eecb20df816c0d994ef5eba81a98c
#
_entry.id   b76eecb20df816c0d994ef5eba81a98c
#
_cell.length_a   1.000
_cell.length_b   1.000
_cell.length_c   1.000
_cell.angle_alpha   90.00
_cell.angle_beta   90.00
_cell.angle_gamma   90.00
#
_symmetry.space_group_name_H-M   'P 1'
#
loop_
_entity.id
_entity.type
_entity.pdbx_description
1 polymer ?
#
loop_
_entity_poly.entity_id
_entity_poly.type
_entity_poly.pdbx_seq_one_letter_code
_entity_poly.pdbx_strand_id
1 'polypeptide(L)'
;MEFLIVSGLSGAGKSTVMSILEDSGFFCVDNLPPVLIPKFAELCLAGTGAYERVAMVCDIRGGENFDGLFEAMDALSAMEFRYKVLFVDAEDSVIIKRYKETRRSHPLMDELGSLTRSVERERQVMDPVRKRADYVINTTTLPVRKLRGQVLDMFAPHRKSVSEMSVTVTSFGFKYGLPLEADLVFDVRFLPNPFYVEGLRPLTGLDQGVADYVFQSPTAQELLEKLRGLMDFLLPHFVEEGKTALVVAVGCTGGRHRSVAVTHALTEYIQSLGYAAGETHRDMTRA
;
A
#
# COMPACT_ATOMS: atom_id res chain seq x y z
N MET A 1 -5.41 3.23 22.85
CA MET A 1 -4.19 2.61 22.30
C MET A 1 -4.53 1.22 21.83
N GLU A 2 -4.15 0.86 20.59
CA GLU A 2 -4.29 -0.46 20.00
C GLU A 2 -2.92 -1.15 20.01
N PHE A 3 -2.83 -2.34 20.64
CA PHE A 3 -1.57 -3.07 20.78
C PHE A 3 -1.73 -4.49 20.24
N LEU A 4 -0.96 -4.82 19.21
CA LEU A 4 -1.06 -6.07 18.48
C LEU A 4 0.24 -6.86 18.59
N ILE A 5 0.15 -8.10 19.05
CA ILE A 5 1.23 -9.08 19.02
C ILE A 5 1.04 -9.93 17.78
N VAL A 6 1.95 -9.84 16.82
CA VAL A 6 1.96 -10.66 15.60
C VAL A 6 2.89 -11.83 15.82
N SER A 7 2.34 -13.03 15.79
CA SER A 7 3.09 -14.27 15.93
C SER A 7 2.72 -15.26 14.83
N GLY A 8 3.32 -16.42 14.80
CA GLY A 8 3.01 -17.45 13.79
C GLY A 8 4.26 -18.15 13.26
N LEU A 9 4.05 -19.11 12.38
CA LEU A 9 5.12 -19.96 11.86
C LEU A 9 6.13 -19.17 11.02
N SER A 10 7.38 -19.56 11.11
CA SER A 10 8.46 -19.02 10.30
C SER A 10 8.19 -19.33 8.82
N GLY A 11 8.24 -18.31 7.96
CA GLY A 11 7.85 -18.46 6.55
C GLY A 11 6.34 -18.35 6.26
N ALA A 12 5.48 -18.20 7.29
CA ALA A 12 4.04 -18.04 7.08
C ALA A 12 3.64 -16.65 6.54
N GLY A 13 4.52 -15.63 6.58
CA GLY A 13 4.25 -14.31 6.01
C GLY A 13 4.12 -13.17 7.02
N LYS A 14 4.61 -13.34 8.25
CA LYS A 14 4.60 -12.28 9.30
C LYS A 14 5.17 -10.95 8.82
N SER A 15 6.30 -10.95 8.10
CA SER A 15 6.92 -9.72 7.59
C SER A 15 6.01 -8.97 6.61
N THR A 16 5.25 -9.69 5.78
CA THR A 16 4.23 -9.08 4.90
C THR A 16 3.10 -8.45 5.70
N VAL A 17 2.63 -9.12 6.74
CA VAL A 17 1.60 -8.57 7.64
C VAL A 17 2.12 -7.31 8.33
N MET A 18 3.36 -7.31 8.82
CA MET A 18 3.97 -6.13 9.46
C MET A 18 4.07 -4.95 8.51
N SER A 19 4.52 -5.15 7.25
CA SER A 19 4.55 -4.08 6.26
C SER A 19 3.16 -3.49 5.99
N ILE A 20 2.11 -4.33 5.95
CA ILE A 20 0.73 -3.86 5.77
C ILE A 20 0.26 -3.03 6.97
N LEU A 21 0.59 -3.44 8.19
CA LEU A 21 0.25 -2.72 9.42
C LEU A 21 0.99 -1.38 9.49
N GLU A 22 2.28 -1.35 9.13
CA GLU A 22 3.09 -0.14 9.06
C GLU A 22 2.52 0.87 8.07
N ASP A 23 2.17 0.43 6.84
CA ASP A 23 1.46 1.24 5.84
C ASP A 23 0.10 1.77 6.35
N SER A 24 -0.49 1.08 7.35
CA SER A 24 -1.77 1.45 7.97
C SER A 24 -1.63 2.35 9.18
N GLY A 25 -0.39 2.80 9.48
CA GLY A 25 -0.10 3.73 10.55
C GLY A 25 0.15 3.07 11.92
N PHE A 26 0.46 1.77 11.96
CA PHE A 26 1.00 1.15 13.16
C PHE A 26 2.47 1.48 13.32
N PHE A 27 2.88 1.74 14.55
CA PHE A 27 4.29 1.69 14.92
C PHE A 27 4.72 0.23 15.05
N CYS A 28 5.56 -0.23 14.12
CA CYS A 28 5.95 -1.63 14.02
C CYS A 28 7.28 -1.90 14.70
N VAL A 29 7.33 -2.92 15.56
CA VAL A 29 8.54 -3.38 16.24
C VAL A 29 8.82 -4.83 15.86
N ASP A 30 9.97 -5.08 15.27
CA ASP A 30 10.39 -6.44 14.90
C ASP A 30 11.42 -6.97 15.90
N ASN A 31 11.33 -8.27 16.19
CA ASN A 31 12.32 -9.01 16.95
C ASN A 31 12.60 -8.49 18.38
N LEU A 32 11.58 -7.96 19.08
CA LEU A 32 11.72 -7.58 20.48
C LEU A 32 11.80 -8.83 21.37
N PRO A 33 12.82 -8.96 22.24
CA PRO A 33 12.86 -10.05 23.22
C PRO A 33 11.60 -10.06 24.10
N PRO A 34 10.94 -11.21 24.31
CA PRO A 34 9.68 -11.29 25.06
C PRO A 34 9.74 -10.64 26.44
N VAL A 35 10.85 -10.75 27.14
CA VAL A 35 11.09 -10.16 28.48
C VAL A 35 10.94 -8.63 28.48
N LEU A 36 11.12 -7.97 27.34
CA LEU A 36 11.00 -6.51 27.19
C LEU A 36 9.59 -6.06 26.85
N ILE A 37 8.69 -6.96 26.47
CA ILE A 37 7.32 -6.62 26.05
C ILE A 37 6.56 -5.84 27.12
N PRO A 38 6.50 -6.26 28.41
CA PRO A 38 5.80 -5.54 29.44
C PRO A 38 6.37 -4.13 29.64
N LYS A 39 7.71 -4.01 29.61
CA LYS A 39 8.38 -2.71 29.78
C LYS A 39 8.10 -1.76 28.60
N PHE A 40 8.07 -2.31 27.38
CA PHE A 40 7.72 -1.54 26.19
C PHE A 40 6.26 -1.08 26.23
N ALA A 41 5.34 -1.94 26.70
CA ALA A 41 3.94 -1.57 26.90
C ALA A 41 3.77 -0.42 27.92
N GLU A 42 4.52 -0.45 29.04
CA GLU A 42 4.55 0.67 30.02
C GLU A 42 5.03 1.97 29.35
N LEU A 43 6.08 1.92 28.53
CA LEU A 43 6.59 3.10 27.81
C LEU A 43 5.56 3.66 26.82
N CYS A 44 4.82 2.79 26.14
CA CYS A 44 3.75 3.20 25.23
C CYS A 44 2.60 3.91 26.00
N LEU A 45 2.28 3.44 27.21
CA LEU A 45 1.28 4.09 28.08
C LEU A 45 1.74 5.45 28.62
N ALA A 46 3.01 5.56 28.99
CA ALA A 46 3.60 6.77 29.55
C ALA A 46 3.83 7.87 28.49
N GLY A 47 3.92 7.49 27.22
CA GLY A 47 4.12 8.41 26.09
C GLY A 47 2.87 9.23 25.81
N THR A 48 3.01 10.55 25.65
CA THR A 48 1.93 11.48 25.35
C THR A 48 1.40 11.31 23.91
N GLY A 49 0.72 10.19 23.61
CA GLY A 49 0.03 9.98 22.33
C GLY A 49 0.92 9.61 21.13
N ALA A 50 2.24 9.43 21.31
CA ALA A 50 3.15 9.09 20.23
C ALA A 50 2.93 7.67 19.65
N TYR A 51 2.28 6.78 20.41
CA TYR A 51 2.09 5.37 20.06
C TYR A 51 0.63 4.96 20.27
N GLU A 52 -0.27 5.47 19.43
CA GLU A 52 -1.69 5.09 19.51
C GLU A 52 -1.96 3.67 19.02
N ARG A 53 -1.15 3.22 18.06
CA ARG A 53 -1.28 1.91 17.39
C ARG A 53 0.09 1.27 17.27
N VAL A 54 0.28 0.14 17.93
CA VAL A 54 1.56 -0.58 17.98
C VAL A 54 1.36 -2.02 17.52
N ALA A 55 2.24 -2.50 16.66
CA ALA A 55 2.33 -3.91 16.27
C ALA A 55 3.74 -4.42 16.54
N MET A 56 3.87 -5.57 17.18
CA MET A 56 5.16 -6.19 17.44
C MET A 56 5.19 -7.64 16.99
N VAL A 57 6.34 -8.05 16.43
CA VAL A 57 6.56 -9.46 16.08
C VAL A 57 7.26 -10.17 17.23
N CYS A 58 6.68 -11.32 17.60
CA CYS A 58 7.30 -12.27 18.50
C CYS A 58 7.51 -13.58 17.75
N ASP A 59 8.78 -13.93 17.53
CA ASP A 59 9.21 -15.07 16.72
C ASP A 59 10.10 -16.03 17.54
N ILE A 60 10.23 -17.27 17.08
CA ILE A 60 11.08 -18.33 17.66
C ILE A 60 12.57 -17.97 17.71
N ARG A 61 13.04 -17.02 16.92
CA ARG A 61 14.46 -16.71 16.77
C ARG A 61 15.22 -16.36 18.07
N GLY A 62 14.49 -16.16 19.16
CA GLY A 62 15.06 -15.81 20.47
C GLY A 62 15.62 -16.97 21.29
N GLY A 63 15.79 -18.19 20.72
CA GLY A 63 16.32 -19.34 21.47
C GLY A 63 15.24 -20.00 22.39
N GLU A 64 15.63 -20.90 23.26
CA GLU A 64 14.84 -21.85 24.05
C GLU A 64 13.61 -21.32 24.84
N ASN A 65 13.25 -20.02 24.73
CA ASN A 65 12.27 -19.38 25.62
C ASN A 65 10.93 -19.07 24.94
N PHE A 66 10.17 -20.08 24.53
CA PHE A 66 8.71 -19.92 24.33
C PHE A 66 7.97 -19.53 25.59
N ASP A 67 8.44 -20.01 26.76
CA ASP A 67 7.91 -19.65 28.06
C ASP A 67 7.90 -18.12 28.26
N GLY A 68 8.92 -17.42 27.77
CA GLY A 68 9.02 -15.97 27.85
C GLY A 68 7.90 -15.21 27.14
N LEU A 69 7.36 -15.70 26.03
CA LEU A 69 6.21 -15.05 25.37
C LEU A 69 4.94 -15.22 26.22
N PHE A 70 4.71 -16.39 26.79
CA PHE A 70 3.57 -16.63 27.68
C PHE A 70 3.70 -15.81 28.96
N GLU A 71 4.89 -15.77 29.57
CA GLU A 71 5.18 -14.92 30.73
C GLU A 71 4.92 -13.44 30.42
N ALA A 72 5.33 -12.96 29.24
CA ALA A 72 5.07 -11.60 28.81
C ALA A 72 3.57 -11.31 28.61
N MET A 73 2.84 -12.24 27.99
CA MET A 73 1.38 -12.13 27.83
C MET A 73 0.65 -12.16 29.18
N ASP A 74 1.07 -13.01 30.10
CA ASP A 74 0.51 -13.09 31.44
C ASP A 74 0.83 -11.82 32.26
N ALA A 75 2.04 -11.25 32.11
CA ALA A 75 2.42 -9.99 32.71
C ALA A 75 1.59 -8.81 32.18
N LEU A 76 1.36 -8.74 30.84
CA LEU A 76 0.47 -7.75 30.25
C LEU A 76 -0.97 -7.86 30.79
N SER A 77 -1.45 -9.08 30.94
CA SER A 77 -2.77 -9.36 31.49
C SER A 77 -2.87 -8.95 32.97
N ALA A 78 -1.82 -9.19 33.75
CA ALA A 78 -1.75 -8.76 35.16
C ALA A 78 -1.70 -7.24 35.33
N MET A 79 -1.20 -6.52 34.32
CA MET A 79 -1.20 -5.06 34.24
C MET A 79 -2.54 -4.48 33.72
N GLU A 80 -3.55 -5.32 33.48
CA GLU A 80 -4.79 -4.94 32.81
C GLU A 80 -4.58 -4.27 31.45
N PHE A 81 -3.44 -4.56 30.81
CA PHE A 81 -3.09 -4.00 29.51
C PHE A 81 -3.83 -4.69 28.40
N ARG A 82 -4.57 -3.93 27.58
CA ARG A 82 -5.34 -4.48 26.46
C ARG A 82 -4.46 -4.70 25.26
N TYR A 83 -4.28 -5.96 24.86
CA TYR A 83 -3.59 -6.37 23.64
C TYR A 83 -4.42 -7.38 22.86
N LYS A 84 -4.07 -7.59 21.61
CA LYS A 84 -4.61 -8.65 20.76
C LYS A 84 -3.47 -9.46 20.14
N VAL A 85 -3.74 -10.72 19.84
CA VAL A 85 -2.78 -11.62 19.23
C VAL A 85 -3.28 -12.02 17.83
N LEU A 86 -2.45 -11.73 16.82
CA LEU A 86 -2.64 -12.21 15.45
C LEU A 86 -1.65 -13.33 15.17
N PHE A 87 -2.17 -14.51 14.87
CA PHE A 87 -1.35 -15.65 14.48
C PHE A 87 -1.39 -15.85 12.96
N VAL A 88 -0.20 -15.83 12.33
CA VAL A 88 -0.05 -16.07 10.89
C VAL A 88 0.36 -17.50 10.66
N ASP A 89 -0.49 -18.27 9.97
CA ASP A 89 -0.33 -19.70 9.70
C ASP A 89 -0.18 -19.97 8.20
N ALA A 90 0.39 -21.13 7.88
CA ALA A 90 0.37 -21.71 6.54
C ALA A 90 0.58 -23.24 6.63
N GLU A 91 0.18 -23.97 5.60
CA GLU A 91 0.47 -25.41 5.52
C GLU A 91 1.97 -25.69 5.43
N ASP A 92 2.42 -26.79 6.00
CA ASP A 92 3.83 -27.19 6.07
C ASP A 92 4.47 -27.29 4.67
N SER A 93 3.71 -27.84 3.72
CA SER A 93 4.11 -27.93 2.32
C SER A 93 4.46 -26.56 1.69
N VAL A 94 3.66 -25.56 2.02
CA VAL A 94 3.83 -24.17 1.53
C VAL A 94 5.00 -23.49 2.23
N ILE A 95 5.15 -23.67 3.53
CA ILE A 95 6.30 -23.17 4.30
C ILE A 95 7.59 -23.75 3.74
N ILE A 96 7.67 -25.06 3.57
CA ILE A 96 8.83 -25.76 3.01
C ILE A 96 9.17 -25.23 1.62
N LYS A 97 8.15 -25.04 0.76
CA LYS A 97 8.33 -24.46 -0.57
C LYS A 97 8.93 -23.04 -0.51
N ARG A 98 8.38 -22.17 0.33
CA ARG A 98 8.87 -20.78 0.52
C ARG A 98 10.31 -20.74 1.01
N TYR A 99 10.70 -21.62 1.92
CA TYR A 99 12.09 -21.71 2.38
C TYR A 99 13.05 -22.10 1.25
N LYS A 100 12.66 -23.09 0.42
CA LYS A 100 13.46 -23.47 -0.75
C LYS A 100 13.61 -22.35 -1.77
N GLU A 101 12.55 -21.58 -2.01
CA GLU A 101 12.56 -20.45 -2.96
C GLU A 101 13.42 -19.29 -2.44
N THR A 102 13.34 -18.95 -1.15
CA THR A 102 14.07 -17.82 -0.55
C THR A 102 15.50 -18.15 -0.16
N ARG A 103 15.92 -19.42 -0.20
CA ARG A 103 17.24 -19.91 0.21
C ARG A 103 17.63 -19.50 1.64
N ARG A 104 16.66 -19.29 2.52
CA ARG A 104 16.88 -19.00 3.94
C ARG A 104 16.96 -20.29 4.74
N SER A 105 17.72 -20.27 5.85
CA SER A 105 17.69 -21.36 6.81
C SER A 105 16.53 -21.19 7.78
N HIS A 106 15.86 -22.31 8.13
CA HIS A 106 14.83 -22.30 9.16
C HIS A 106 15.48 -22.12 10.54
N PRO A 107 14.88 -21.37 11.49
CA PRO A 107 15.48 -21.14 12.82
C PRO A 107 15.90 -22.40 13.57
N LEU A 108 15.15 -23.51 13.41
CA LEU A 108 15.45 -24.80 14.04
C LEU A 108 16.24 -25.76 13.13
N MET A 109 16.80 -25.28 12.02
CA MET A 109 17.48 -26.15 11.05
C MET A 109 18.78 -26.69 11.58
N ASP A 110 19.55 -25.90 12.31
CA ASP A 110 20.85 -26.30 12.86
C ASP A 110 20.70 -27.37 13.95
N GLU A 111 19.61 -27.35 14.68
CA GLU A 111 19.29 -28.32 15.73
C GLU A 111 18.79 -29.65 15.16
N LEU A 112 17.89 -29.62 14.17
CA LEU A 112 17.15 -30.78 13.71
C LEU A 112 17.66 -31.37 12.38
N GLY A 113 18.52 -30.67 11.66
CA GLY A 113 19.15 -31.11 10.41
C GLY A 113 18.17 -31.39 9.25
N SER A 114 16.89 -31.07 9.42
CA SER A 114 15.85 -31.34 8.43
C SER A 114 14.78 -30.27 8.45
N LEU A 115 14.55 -29.62 7.30
CA LEU A 115 13.54 -28.57 7.15
C LEU A 115 12.13 -29.06 7.53
N THR A 116 11.76 -30.24 7.11
CA THR A 116 10.44 -30.84 7.43
C THR A 116 10.27 -30.99 8.94
N ARG A 117 11.26 -31.60 9.60
CA ARG A 117 11.22 -31.78 11.07
C ARG A 117 11.23 -30.43 11.80
N SER A 118 11.94 -29.45 11.27
CA SER A 118 12.00 -28.11 11.84
C SER A 118 10.62 -27.43 11.80
N VAL A 119 9.92 -27.51 10.67
CA VAL A 119 8.56 -26.95 10.52
C VAL A 119 7.55 -27.70 11.42
N GLU A 120 7.58 -29.04 11.44
CA GLU A 120 6.73 -29.84 12.32
C GLU A 120 6.96 -29.51 13.81
N ARG A 121 8.23 -29.39 14.22
CA ARG A 121 8.58 -29.02 15.60
C ARG A 121 8.10 -27.62 15.95
N GLU A 122 8.33 -26.64 15.06
CA GLU A 122 7.84 -25.28 15.24
C GLU A 122 6.34 -25.24 15.43
N ARG A 123 5.57 -25.96 14.60
CA ARG A 123 4.11 -26.04 14.70
C ARG A 123 3.66 -26.57 16.06
N GLN A 124 4.30 -27.63 16.55
CA GLN A 124 3.97 -28.19 17.86
C GLN A 124 4.19 -27.18 18.99
N VAL A 125 5.31 -26.47 18.93
CA VAL A 125 5.69 -25.49 19.94
C VAL A 125 4.82 -24.24 19.88
N MET A 126 4.37 -23.86 18.67
CA MET A 126 3.54 -22.66 18.45
C MET A 126 2.03 -22.92 18.64
N ASP A 127 1.59 -24.17 18.77
CA ASP A 127 0.17 -24.51 18.93
C ASP A 127 -0.50 -23.83 20.14
N PRO A 128 0.15 -23.71 21.32
CA PRO A 128 -0.43 -22.97 22.44
C PRO A 128 -0.62 -21.46 22.15
N VAL A 129 0.29 -20.83 21.40
CA VAL A 129 0.15 -19.42 20.99
C VAL A 129 -1.02 -19.28 20.01
N ARG A 130 -1.11 -20.20 19.04
CA ARG A 130 -2.21 -20.26 18.07
C ARG A 130 -3.57 -20.39 18.76
N LYS A 131 -3.66 -21.19 19.82
CA LYS A 131 -4.89 -21.39 20.60
C LYS A 131 -5.31 -20.15 21.42
N ARG A 132 -4.36 -19.30 21.81
CA ARG A 132 -4.62 -18.06 22.53
C ARG A 132 -4.80 -16.84 21.59
N ALA A 133 -4.64 -17.02 20.27
CA ALA A 133 -4.74 -15.95 19.31
C ALA A 133 -6.18 -15.45 19.15
N ASP A 134 -6.37 -14.14 19.16
CA ASP A 134 -7.65 -13.48 18.86
C ASP A 134 -8.00 -13.59 17.38
N TYR A 135 -6.97 -13.58 16.52
CA TYR A 135 -7.09 -13.70 15.08
C TYR A 135 -6.10 -14.72 14.53
N VAL A 136 -6.56 -15.54 13.58
CA VAL A 136 -5.70 -16.48 12.84
C VAL A 136 -5.88 -16.22 11.34
N ILE A 137 -4.78 -15.94 10.65
CA ILE A 137 -4.76 -15.80 9.19
C ILE A 137 -3.99 -16.95 8.59
N ASN A 138 -4.66 -17.75 7.75
CA ASN A 138 -4.02 -18.82 6.99
C ASN A 138 -3.61 -18.29 5.61
N THR A 139 -2.31 -18.26 5.32
CA THR A 139 -1.73 -17.74 4.09
C THR A 139 -1.42 -18.82 3.04
N THR A 140 -1.86 -20.05 3.22
CA THR A 140 -1.54 -21.21 2.36
C THR A 140 -1.84 -20.91 0.88
N THR A 141 -3.06 -20.46 0.60
CA THR A 141 -3.52 -20.15 -0.77
C THR A 141 -3.86 -18.66 -0.94
N LEU A 142 -3.45 -17.84 0.02
CA LEU A 142 -3.85 -16.45 0.09
C LEU A 142 -2.84 -15.56 -0.66
N PRO A 143 -3.20 -14.95 -1.81
CA PRO A 143 -2.36 -13.97 -2.47
C PRO A 143 -2.11 -12.75 -1.56
N VAL A 144 -0.94 -12.12 -1.67
CA VAL A 144 -0.54 -10.97 -0.84
C VAL A 144 -1.60 -9.87 -0.82
N ARG A 145 -2.26 -9.61 -1.95
CA ARG A 145 -3.35 -8.65 -2.05
C ARG A 145 -4.55 -9.00 -1.17
N LYS A 146 -5.00 -10.26 -1.17
CA LYS A 146 -6.10 -10.69 -0.32
C LYS A 146 -5.71 -10.67 1.15
N LEU A 147 -4.44 -11.01 1.45
CA LEU A 147 -3.88 -10.86 2.79
C LEU A 147 -3.95 -9.39 3.24
N ARG A 148 -3.56 -8.44 2.35
CA ARG A 148 -3.67 -7.01 2.63
C ARG A 148 -5.11 -6.61 2.97
N GLY A 149 -6.08 -7.00 2.15
CA GLY A 149 -7.50 -6.73 2.41
C GLY A 149 -7.94 -7.25 3.77
N GLN A 150 -7.65 -8.52 4.11
CA GLN A 150 -8.02 -9.11 5.40
C GLN A 150 -7.40 -8.36 6.60
N VAL A 151 -6.12 -8.01 6.53
CA VAL A 151 -5.44 -7.27 7.60
C VAL A 151 -6.04 -5.88 7.76
N LEU A 152 -6.33 -5.18 6.66
CA LEU A 152 -6.95 -3.85 6.70
C LEU A 152 -8.38 -3.91 7.25
N ASP A 153 -9.17 -4.88 6.86
CA ASP A 153 -10.53 -5.08 7.38
C ASP A 153 -10.55 -5.33 8.90
N MET A 154 -9.54 -6.06 9.40
CA MET A 154 -9.43 -6.36 10.84
C MET A 154 -8.94 -5.18 11.66
N PHE A 155 -7.98 -4.41 11.14
CA PHE A 155 -7.24 -3.42 11.94
C PHE A 155 -7.34 -1.98 11.42
N ALA A 156 -7.98 -1.72 10.26
CA ALA A 156 -8.22 -0.38 9.75
C ALA A 156 -9.67 -0.16 9.29
N PRO A 157 -10.71 -0.53 10.10
CA PRO A 157 -12.11 -0.56 9.67
C PRO A 157 -12.70 0.82 9.35
N HIS A 158 -12.02 1.92 9.68
CA HIS A 158 -12.51 3.30 9.47
C HIS A 158 -11.92 4.00 8.23
N ARG A 159 -11.04 3.36 7.48
CA ARG A 159 -10.78 3.83 6.13
C ARG A 159 -12.03 3.51 5.29
N LYS A 160 -12.95 4.49 5.18
CA LYS A 160 -13.93 4.47 4.08
C LYS A 160 -13.18 4.05 2.83
N SER A 161 -13.75 3.17 2.04
CA SER A 161 -13.26 2.75 0.73
C SER A 161 -13.25 3.92 -0.28
N VAL A 162 -12.48 4.94 0.02
CA VAL A 162 -11.87 5.78 -1.00
C VAL A 162 -10.79 4.89 -1.58
N SER A 163 -10.83 4.60 -2.84
CA SER A 163 -9.83 3.87 -3.59
C SER A 163 -8.45 4.16 -2.99
N GLU A 164 -7.78 3.12 -2.46
CA GLU A 164 -6.46 3.30 -1.79
C GLU A 164 -5.40 3.83 -2.74
N MET A 165 -5.73 3.91 -4.04
CA MET A 165 -4.86 4.42 -5.09
C MET A 165 -5.09 5.92 -5.27
N SER A 166 -4.03 6.72 -5.07
CA SER A 166 -4.00 8.12 -5.47
C SER A 166 -3.65 8.24 -6.96
N VAL A 167 -4.38 9.07 -7.69
CA VAL A 167 -4.12 9.32 -9.10
C VAL A 167 -3.62 10.75 -9.27
N THR A 168 -2.46 10.94 -9.88
CA THR A 168 -1.95 12.26 -10.25
C THR A 168 -2.01 12.38 -11.76
N VAL A 169 -2.75 13.36 -12.27
CA VAL A 169 -2.75 13.67 -13.69
C VAL A 169 -1.84 14.89 -13.91
N THR A 170 -0.77 14.73 -14.69
CA THR A 170 0.23 15.79 -14.89
C THR A 170 0.26 16.27 -16.33
N SER A 171 0.19 17.57 -16.54
CA SER A 171 0.45 18.16 -17.87
C SER A 171 1.92 18.47 -18.04
N PHE A 172 2.45 18.24 -19.25
CA PHE A 172 3.85 18.53 -19.57
C PHE A 172 4.04 18.99 -21.03
N GLY A 173 5.20 19.58 -21.29
CA GLY A 173 5.67 19.93 -22.63
C GLY A 173 6.73 18.95 -23.13
N PHE A 174 6.49 18.33 -24.30
CA PHE A 174 7.47 17.43 -24.92
C PHE A 174 8.85 18.07 -25.14
N LYS A 175 8.88 19.39 -25.36
CA LYS A 175 10.14 20.14 -25.50
C LYS A 175 11.03 20.10 -24.24
N TYR A 176 10.45 19.72 -23.08
CA TYR A 176 11.16 19.63 -21.82
C TYR A 176 11.37 18.18 -21.33
N GLY A 177 11.10 17.21 -22.20
CA GLY A 177 11.21 15.77 -21.88
C GLY A 177 10.00 15.19 -21.17
N LEU A 178 9.94 13.88 -21.11
CA LEU A 178 8.89 13.12 -20.42
C LEU A 178 9.04 13.24 -18.89
N PRO A 179 7.94 13.26 -18.12
CA PRO A 179 8.01 13.07 -16.67
C PRO A 179 8.52 11.65 -16.35
N LEU A 180 9.52 11.54 -15.47
CA LEU A 180 10.16 10.26 -15.15
C LEU A 180 9.23 9.32 -14.34
N GLU A 181 8.33 9.92 -13.57
CA GLU A 181 7.38 9.23 -12.71
C GLU A 181 6.11 8.76 -13.44
N ALA A 182 5.95 9.07 -14.74
CA ALA A 182 4.73 8.76 -15.48
C ALA A 182 4.57 7.27 -15.76
N ASP A 183 3.44 6.71 -15.34
CA ASP A 183 3.02 5.35 -15.67
C ASP A 183 2.34 5.28 -17.04
N LEU A 184 1.51 6.30 -17.37
CA LEU A 184 0.83 6.43 -18.65
C LEU A 184 1.15 7.79 -19.26
N VAL A 185 1.40 7.82 -20.57
CA VAL A 185 1.72 9.06 -21.29
C VAL A 185 0.84 9.20 -22.53
N PHE A 186 0.13 10.33 -22.63
CA PHE A 186 -0.73 10.66 -23.76
C PHE A 186 -0.23 11.90 -24.49
N ASP A 187 -0.07 11.79 -25.80
CA ASP A 187 0.32 12.88 -26.67
C ASP A 187 -0.94 13.55 -27.25
N VAL A 188 -1.14 14.83 -26.94
CA VAL A 188 -2.28 15.62 -27.43
C VAL A 188 -1.86 16.70 -28.42
N ARG A 189 -0.69 16.59 -29.07
CA ARG A 189 -0.17 17.60 -30.02
C ARG A 189 -0.99 17.72 -31.29
N PHE A 190 -1.75 16.71 -31.66
CA PHE A 190 -2.64 16.71 -32.82
C PHE A 190 -3.92 17.54 -32.64
N LEU A 191 -4.25 17.96 -31.41
CA LEU A 191 -5.40 18.81 -31.12
C LEU A 191 -5.17 20.25 -31.61
N PRO A 192 -6.23 21.04 -31.86
CA PRO A 192 -6.12 22.45 -32.23
C PRO A 192 -5.23 23.22 -31.28
N ASN A 193 -4.37 24.07 -31.83
CA ASN A 193 -3.34 24.73 -31.02
C ASN A 193 -3.72 26.20 -30.71
N PRO A 194 -4.10 26.52 -29.46
CA PRO A 194 -4.46 27.90 -29.05
C PRO A 194 -3.34 28.93 -29.23
N PHE A 195 -2.10 28.47 -29.32
CA PHE A 195 -0.95 29.35 -29.51
C PHE A 195 -1.04 30.23 -30.77
N TYR A 196 -1.75 29.77 -31.81
CA TYR A 196 -1.93 30.50 -33.06
C TYR A 196 -3.11 31.49 -33.04
N VAL A 197 -3.87 31.53 -31.92
CA VAL A 197 -4.96 32.48 -31.72
C VAL A 197 -4.46 33.60 -30.82
N GLU A 198 -4.41 34.83 -31.33
CA GLU A 198 -3.76 35.98 -30.67
C GLU A 198 -4.29 36.21 -29.24
N GLY A 199 -5.61 36.16 -29.02
CA GLY A 199 -6.24 36.32 -27.71
C GLY A 199 -6.05 35.17 -26.75
N LEU A 200 -5.69 33.95 -27.23
CA LEU A 200 -5.54 32.75 -26.40
C LEU A 200 -4.07 32.44 -26.07
N ARG A 201 -3.15 32.94 -26.87
CA ARG A 201 -1.71 32.69 -26.75
C ARG A 201 -1.13 32.97 -25.34
N PRO A 202 -1.46 34.08 -24.64
CA PRO A 202 -0.93 34.39 -23.32
C PRO A 202 -1.58 33.56 -22.20
N LEU A 203 -2.76 33.01 -22.45
CA LEU A 203 -3.56 32.25 -21.47
C LEU A 203 -3.01 30.85 -21.26
N THR A 204 -3.68 30.05 -20.43
CA THR A 204 -3.36 28.65 -20.11
C THR A 204 -4.55 27.74 -20.40
N GLY A 205 -4.36 26.43 -20.35
CA GLY A 205 -5.47 25.49 -20.50
C GLY A 205 -6.50 25.49 -19.35
N LEU A 206 -6.23 26.17 -18.24
CA LEU A 206 -7.20 26.42 -17.16
C LEU A 206 -8.15 27.59 -17.46
N ASP A 207 -7.78 28.44 -18.40
CA ASP A 207 -8.64 29.55 -18.80
C ASP A 207 -9.77 29.03 -19.71
N GLN A 208 -11.02 29.35 -19.37
CA GLN A 208 -12.22 28.85 -20.06
C GLN A 208 -12.15 29.02 -21.58
N GLY A 209 -11.71 30.17 -22.06
CA GLY A 209 -11.60 30.46 -23.51
C GLY A 209 -10.62 29.50 -24.23
N VAL A 210 -9.56 29.07 -23.57
CA VAL A 210 -8.60 28.09 -24.11
C VAL A 210 -9.22 26.66 -24.07
N ALA A 211 -9.88 26.29 -22.98
CA ALA A 211 -10.56 25.03 -22.87
C ALA A 211 -11.65 24.89 -23.93
N ASP A 212 -12.51 25.90 -24.09
CA ASP A 212 -13.56 25.96 -25.10
C ASP A 212 -12.98 25.81 -26.52
N TYR A 213 -11.90 26.52 -26.83
CA TYR A 213 -11.24 26.41 -28.13
C TYR A 213 -10.70 24.99 -28.40
N VAL A 214 -10.11 24.34 -27.41
CA VAL A 214 -9.60 22.97 -27.53
C VAL A 214 -10.77 21.97 -27.70
N PHE A 215 -11.79 22.07 -26.87
CA PHE A 215 -12.87 21.10 -26.81
C PHE A 215 -14.01 21.36 -27.82
N GLN A 216 -14.05 22.49 -28.54
CA GLN A 216 -14.96 22.65 -29.68
C GLN A 216 -14.60 21.69 -30.83
N SER A 217 -13.38 21.15 -30.87
CA SER A 217 -12.97 20.17 -31.87
C SER A 217 -13.59 18.81 -31.61
N PRO A 218 -14.29 18.19 -32.60
CA PRO A 218 -14.79 16.83 -32.48
C PRO A 218 -13.71 15.81 -32.11
N THR A 219 -12.50 16.00 -32.64
CA THR A 219 -11.34 15.14 -32.32
C THR A 219 -10.94 15.22 -30.84
N ALA A 220 -11.05 16.41 -30.21
CA ALA A 220 -10.74 16.57 -28.79
C ALA A 220 -11.82 15.92 -27.91
N GLN A 221 -13.08 16.03 -28.31
CA GLN A 221 -14.21 15.39 -27.62
C GLN A 221 -14.07 13.86 -27.69
N GLU A 222 -13.82 13.31 -28.88
CA GLU A 222 -13.61 11.87 -29.09
C GLU A 222 -12.38 11.35 -28.28
N LEU A 223 -11.28 12.10 -28.26
CA LEU A 223 -10.12 11.75 -27.44
C LEU A 223 -10.50 11.67 -25.96
N LEU A 224 -11.21 12.68 -25.44
CA LEU A 224 -11.60 12.71 -24.03
C LEU A 224 -12.53 11.54 -23.67
N GLU A 225 -13.47 11.18 -24.53
CA GLU A 225 -14.32 9.98 -24.34
C GLU A 225 -13.49 8.70 -24.30
N LYS A 226 -12.53 8.55 -25.22
CA LYS A 226 -11.64 7.36 -25.22
C LYS A 226 -10.75 7.30 -23.96
N LEU A 227 -10.23 8.44 -23.51
CA LEU A 227 -9.44 8.50 -22.28
C LEU A 227 -10.29 8.16 -21.05
N ARG A 228 -11.53 8.65 -20.99
CA ARG A 228 -12.48 8.30 -19.93
C ARG A 228 -12.77 6.80 -19.90
N GLY A 229 -13.13 6.21 -21.03
CA GLY A 229 -13.36 4.77 -21.14
C GLY A 229 -12.12 3.94 -20.82
N LEU A 230 -10.92 4.43 -21.14
CA LEU A 230 -9.67 3.78 -20.76
C LEU A 230 -9.45 3.84 -19.25
N MET A 231 -9.74 4.97 -18.60
CA MET A 231 -9.67 5.09 -17.13
C MET A 231 -10.69 4.19 -16.44
N ASP A 232 -11.92 4.11 -16.94
CA ASP A 232 -12.94 3.18 -16.43
C ASP A 232 -12.46 1.73 -16.43
N PHE A 233 -11.71 1.36 -17.45
CA PHE A 233 -11.13 0.03 -17.57
C PHE A 233 -9.89 -0.15 -16.69
N LEU A 234 -8.93 0.76 -16.74
CA LEU A 234 -7.62 0.58 -16.10
C LEU A 234 -7.64 0.78 -14.59
N LEU A 235 -8.37 1.79 -14.08
CA LEU A 235 -8.33 2.13 -12.66
C LEU A 235 -8.74 0.96 -11.75
N PRO A 236 -9.83 0.23 -12.00
CA PRO A 236 -10.17 -0.93 -11.19
C PRO A 236 -9.08 -2.01 -11.22
N HIS A 237 -8.47 -2.25 -12.39
CA HIS A 237 -7.43 -3.26 -12.53
C HIS A 237 -6.12 -2.87 -11.83
N PHE A 238 -5.72 -1.60 -11.83
CA PHE A 238 -4.59 -1.12 -11.05
C PHE A 238 -4.83 -1.20 -9.54
N VAL A 239 -6.04 -0.88 -9.10
CA VAL A 239 -6.46 -1.13 -7.71
C VAL A 239 -6.40 -2.63 -7.42
N GLU A 240 -6.87 -3.45 -8.35
CA GLU A 240 -6.79 -4.91 -8.22
C GLU A 240 -5.37 -5.46 -8.15
N GLU A 241 -4.43 -4.89 -8.86
CA GLU A 241 -3.02 -5.23 -8.79
C GLU A 241 -2.38 -4.80 -7.45
N GLY A 242 -2.98 -3.85 -6.73
CA GLY A 242 -2.46 -3.30 -5.47
C GLY A 242 -1.61 -2.05 -5.66
N LYS A 243 -1.74 -1.36 -6.82
CA LYS A 243 -1.06 -0.09 -7.07
C LYS A 243 -1.61 0.99 -6.14
N THR A 244 -0.71 1.66 -5.40
CA THR A 244 -1.07 2.70 -4.43
C THR A 244 -1.02 4.12 -5.00
N ALA A 245 -0.29 4.32 -6.11
CA ALA A 245 -0.18 5.58 -6.80
C ALA A 245 -0.14 5.35 -8.32
N LEU A 246 -0.84 6.19 -9.07
CA LEU A 246 -0.83 6.18 -10.54
C LEU A 246 -0.55 7.59 -11.04
N VAL A 247 0.43 7.73 -11.94
CA VAL A 247 0.75 9.00 -12.59
C VAL A 247 0.38 8.93 -14.08
N VAL A 248 -0.59 9.75 -14.48
CA VAL A 248 -1.05 9.89 -15.86
C VAL A 248 -0.52 11.20 -16.42
N ALA A 249 0.35 11.15 -17.42
CA ALA A 249 0.96 12.32 -18.03
C ALA A 249 0.31 12.66 -19.37
N VAL A 250 -0.08 13.92 -19.56
CA VAL A 250 -0.66 14.45 -20.80
C VAL A 250 0.30 15.48 -21.38
N GLY A 251 0.80 15.27 -22.60
CA GLY A 251 1.83 16.09 -23.22
C GLY A 251 1.36 16.85 -24.45
N CYS A 252 1.65 18.17 -24.49
CA CYS A 252 1.62 18.95 -25.73
C CYS A 252 3.01 19.52 -26.03
N THR A 253 3.16 20.40 -27.01
CA THR A 253 4.49 20.94 -27.39
C THR A 253 5.14 21.67 -26.23
N GLY A 254 4.45 22.66 -25.64
CA GLY A 254 4.99 23.54 -24.59
C GLY A 254 4.44 23.27 -23.18
N GLY A 255 3.43 22.43 -23.01
CA GLY A 255 2.87 22.11 -21.69
C GLY A 255 1.95 23.19 -21.11
N ARG A 256 1.45 24.16 -21.90
CA ARG A 256 0.73 25.33 -21.40
C ARG A 256 -0.78 25.35 -21.71
N HIS A 257 -1.20 24.88 -22.87
CA HIS A 257 -2.58 25.01 -23.34
C HIS A 257 -3.30 23.64 -23.41
N ARG A 258 -3.12 22.89 -24.52
CA ARG A 258 -3.83 21.63 -24.82
C ARG A 258 -3.69 20.57 -23.72
N SER A 259 -2.46 20.32 -23.31
CA SER A 259 -2.20 19.34 -22.24
C SER A 259 -2.83 19.74 -20.91
N VAL A 260 -2.79 21.03 -20.57
CA VAL A 260 -3.40 21.54 -19.33
C VAL A 260 -4.92 21.37 -19.36
N ALA A 261 -5.60 21.76 -20.46
CA ALA A 261 -7.05 21.59 -20.58
C ALA A 261 -7.48 20.12 -20.49
N VAL A 262 -6.75 19.22 -21.19
CA VAL A 262 -7.07 17.78 -21.15
C VAL A 262 -6.78 17.17 -19.77
N THR A 263 -5.68 17.57 -19.11
CA THR A 263 -5.34 17.15 -17.75
C THR A 263 -6.45 17.52 -16.78
N HIS A 264 -6.91 18.77 -16.81
CA HIS A 264 -7.99 19.25 -15.95
C HIS A 264 -9.28 18.43 -16.13
N ALA A 265 -9.77 18.29 -17.37
CA ALA A 265 -10.96 17.54 -17.68
C ALA A 265 -10.88 16.04 -17.31
N LEU A 266 -9.69 15.45 -17.42
CA LEU A 266 -9.47 14.06 -17.05
C LEU A 266 -9.42 13.88 -15.51
N THR A 267 -8.84 14.85 -14.80
CA THR A 267 -8.80 14.84 -13.33
C THR A 267 -10.19 14.92 -12.74
N GLU A 268 -11.02 15.86 -13.22
CA GLU A 268 -12.41 15.99 -12.78
C GLU A 268 -13.19 14.70 -13.02
N TYR A 269 -12.97 14.06 -14.17
CA TYR A 269 -13.62 12.79 -14.49
C TYR A 269 -13.20 11.69 -13.49
N ILE A 270 -11.91 11.52 -13.23
CA ILE A 270 -11.41 10.50 -12.30
C ILE A 270 -11.91 10.76 -10.86
N GLN A 271 -12.01 12.03 -10.45
CA GLN A 271 -12.64 12.41 -9.18
C GLN A 271 -14.12 12.02 -9.13
N SER A 272 -14.85 12.19 -10.24
CA SER A 272 -16.27 11.81 -10.32
C SER A 272 -16.50 10.31 -10.18
N LEU A 273 -15.49 9.48 -10.49
CA LEU A 273 -15.50 8.03 -10.26
C LEU A 273 -15.23 7.65 -8.79
N GLY A 274 -14.94 8.63 -7.91
CA GLY A 274 -14.67 8.40 -6.49
C GLY A 274 -13.21 8.10 -6.15
N TYR A 275 -12.27 8.27 -7.09
CA TYR A 275 -10.83 8.14 -6.82
C TYR A 275 -10.26 9.42 -6.20
N ALA A 276 -9.25 9.26 -5.34
CA ALA A 276 -8.45 10.38 -4.85
C ALA A 276 -7.55 10.86 -6.00
N ALA A 277 -8.00 11.87 -6.75
CA ALA A 277 -7.26 12.37 -7.90
C ALA A 277 -6.88 13.86 -7.72
N GLY A 278 -5.68 14.20 -8.15
CA GLY A 278 -5.14 15.56 -8.18
C GLY A 278 -4.46 15.84 -9.51
N GLU A 279 -4.33 17.14 -9.84
CA GLU A 279 -3.62 17.58 -11.05
C GLU A 279 -2.35 18.36 -10.72
N THR A 280 -1.38 18.27 -11.61
CA THR A 280 -0.17 19.08 -11.61
C THR A 280 0.16 19.56 -13.02
N HIS A 281 0.79 20.73 -13.11
CA HIS A 281 1.13 21.35 -14.41
C HIS A 281 2.61 21.69 -14.42
N ARG A 282 3.46 20.71 -14.81
CA ARG A 282 4.92 20.80 -14.71
C ARG A 282 5.52 21.98 -15.46
N ASP A 283 5.01 22.27 -16.65
CA ASP A 283 5.63 23.25 -17.57
C ASP A 283 4.72 24.44 -17.90
N MET A 284 3.57 24.61 -17.25
CA MET A 284 2.58 25.64 -17.56
C MET A 284 3.14 27.06 -17.46
N THR A 285 4.04 27.31 -16.53
CA THR A 285 4.66 28.63 -16.29
C THR A 285 6.01 28.80 -16.98
N ARG A 286 6.52 27.76 -17.66
CA ARG A 286 7.78 27.85 -18.40
C ARG A 286 7.59 28.62 -19.72
N ALA A 287 8.43 29.63 -19.95
CA ALA A 287 8.41 30.47 -21.17
C ALA A 287 8.97 29.72 -22.41
#